data_bcf0c45cc0d0baf87a757c6daa39b431
#
_entry.id   bcf0c45cc0d0baf87a757c6daa39b431
#
_cell.length_a   1.000
_cell.length_b   1.000
_cell.length_c   1.000
_cell.angle_alpha   90.00
_cell.angle_beta   90.00
_cell.angle_gamma   90.00
#
_symmetry.space_group_name_H-M   'P 1'
#
loop_
_entity.id
_entity.type
_entity.pdbx_description
1 polymer ?
#
loop_
_entity_poly.entity_id
_entity_poly.type
_entity_poly.pdbx_seq_one_letter_code
_entity_poly.pdbx_strand_id
1 'polypeptide(L)'
;MDAGEKIVNTVDLKTGLPIISLYGDKKKPDKNDLKNIEVIIFDIQDVGARFYTYLSTLHYIMEGCAENNIDLIILDRPNPNGHYIDGPVMKKESMSFVGLHPVPIVYGMSIGEYAKMINGENWLNNSYLKATTNNSKCKLTIIEMSGYNRLEKYKLPEKPSPNLPNQKSINLYPSLCFFEQTPISVGRGTNKQFQIIGSSDWEVTNFNFTPKSMKGAKYPKFENILCNGYNLENEKYLSKINLRWLILAYKKEKNKETFFRSGFHRLAAVSYTHLRAHETY
;
A
#
# COMPACT_ATOMS: atom_id res chain seq x y z
N MET A 1 4.18 14.07 -5.22
CA MET A 1 4.65 12.86 -5.89
C MET A 1 3.43 12.12 -6.38
N ASP A 2 3.33 11.88 -7.67
CA ASP A 2 2.17 11.19 -8.26
C ASP A 2 2.36 9.68 -8.19
N ALA A 3 1.28 8.92 -8.16
CA ALA A 3 1.34 7.47 -8.20
C ALA A 3 1.96 7.03 -9.55
N GLY A 4 3.11 6.37 -9.51
CA GLY A 4 3.86 5.96 -10.72
C GLY A 4 4.83 7.00 -11.28
N GLU A 5 4.97 8.16 -10.64
CA GLU A 5 5.94 9.18 -11.05
C GLU A 5 7.37 8.66 -10.91
N LYS A 6 8.18 8.79 -11.97
CA LYS A 6 9.62 8.47 -11.88
C LYS A 6 10.31 9.55 -11.05
N ILE A 7 10.91 9.13 -9.95
CA ILE A 7 11.73 9.98 -9.11
C ILE A 7 13.18 9.72 -9.47
N VAL A 8 13.89 10.78 -9.82
CA VAL A 8 15.33 10.71 -10.12
C VAL A 8 16.14 11.11 -8.89
N ASN A 9 17.38 10.68 -8.84
CA ASN A 9 18.32 11.16 -7.84
C ASN A 9 18.49 12.67 -7.99
N THR A 10 18.54 13.37 -6.86
CA THR A 10 18.67 14.83 -6.82
C THR A 10 19.43 15.23 -5.56
N VAL A 11 19.50 16.54 -5.30
CA VAL A 11 20.07 17.12 -4.08
C VAL A 11 19.00 17.94 -3.38
N ASP A 12 18.86 17.80 -2.08
CA ASP A 12 18.00 18.67 -1.29
C ASP A 12 18.58 20.09 -1.28
N LEU A 13 17.85 21.04 -1.86
CA LEU A 13 18.31 22.42 -2.03
C LEU A 13 18.54 23.16 -0.69
N LYS A 14 17.91 22.70 0.38
CA LYS A 14 18.01 23.32 1.70
C LYS A 14 19.24 22.85 2.47
N THR A 15 19.55 21.57 2.38
CA THR A 15 20.63 20.95 3.17
C THR A 15 21.88 20.63 2.36
N GLY A 16 21.79 20.60 1.02
CA GLY A 16 22.87 20.15 0.15
C GLY A 16 23.09 18.63 0.16
N LEU A 17 22.24 17.86 0.85
CA LEU A 17 22.38 16.40 0.95
C LEU A 17 21.85 15.69 -0.30
N PRO A 18 22.46 14.57 -0.73
CA PRO A 18 21.97 13.79 -1.83
C PRO A 18 20.64 13.10 -1.46
N ILE A 19 19.70 13.11 -2.41
CA ILE A 19 18.46 12.35 -2.35
C ILE A 19 18.59 11.21 -3.36
N ILE A 20 18.55 9.97 -2.88
CA ILE A 20 18.64 8.77 -3.70
C ILE A 20 17.25 8.17 -3.83
N SER A 21 16.78 8.00 -5.07
CA SER A 21 15.47 7.41 -5.33
C SER A 21 15.53 5.89 -5.20
N LEU A 22 14.64 5.36 -4.38
CA LEU A 22 14.31 3.93 -4.30
C LEU A 22 12.93 3.65 -4.88
N TYR A 23 12.47 4.50 -5.82
CA TYR A 23 11.17 4.40 -6.46
C TYR A 23 11.33 4.25 -7.99
N GLY A 24 10.67 3.26 -8.58
CA GLY A 24 10.79 2.93 -10.00
C GLY A 24 11.53 1.62 -10.21
N ASP A 25 12.56 1.62 -11.04
CA ASP A 25 13.32 0.42 -11.38
C ASP A 25 14.23 -0.02 -10.21
N LYS A 26 14.85 0.94 -9.53
CA LYS A 26 15.67 0.71 -8.33
C LYS A 26 14.79 0.76 -7.07
N LYS A 27 14.69 -0.35 -6.36
CA LYS A 27 13.88 -0.49 -5.14
C LYS A 27 14.70 -0.79 -3.88
N LYS A 28 15.93 -1.25 -4.07
CA LYS A 28 16.90 -1.56 -3.02
C LYS A 28 18.11 -0.63 -3.13
N PRO A 29 18.63 -0.08 -2.03
CA PRO A 29 19.89 0.62 -2.05
C PRO A 29 21.02 -0.37 -2.39
N ASP A 30 21.90 0.03 -3.29
CA ASP A 30 23.08 -0.75 -3.63
C ASP A 30 24.32 -0.30 -2.83
N LYS A 31 25.44 -1.02 -3.01
CA LYS A 31 26.69 -0.72 -2.32
C LYS A 31 27.20 0.71 -2.54
N ASN A 32 26.91 1.31 -3.71
CA ASN A 32 27.35 2.68 -3.99
C ASN A 32 26.50 3.70 -3.24
N ASP A 33 25.18 3.48 -3.12
CA ASP A 33 24.30 4.32 -2.33
C ASP A 33 24.66 4.30 -0.84
N LEU A 34 25.19 3.15 -0.38
CA LEU A 34 25.51 2.88 1.01
C LEU A 34 26.97 3.20 1.37
N LYS A 35 27.75 3.73 0.42
CA LYS A 35 29.15 4.07 0.67
C LYS A 35 29.25 5.15 1.75
N ASN A 36 30.09 4.92 2.77
CA ASN A 36 30.28 5.79 3.94
C ASN A 36 29.02 5.96 4.81
N ILE A 37 28.06 5.05 4.72
CA ILE A 37 26.89 4.97 5.60
C ILE A 37 27.15 3.86 6.64
N GLU A 38 27.08 4.21 7.90
CA GLU A 38 27.23 3.27 9.02
C GLU A 38 25.87 2.83 9.57
N VAL A 39 24.87 3.73 9.51
CA VAL A 39 23.53 3.52 10.05
C VAL A 39 22.48 4.06 9.09
N ILE A 40 21.43 3.31 8.88
CA ILE A 40 20.21 3.78 8.21
C ILE A 40 19.12 3.99 9.27
N ILE A 41 18.41 5.13 9.17
CA ILE A 41 17.22 5.41 9.97
C ILE A 41 16.00 5.26 9.05
N PHE A 42 15.07 4.39 9.43
CA PHE A 42 13.80 4.22 8.74
C PHE A 42 12.70 4.92 9.55
N ASP A 43 12.19 6.02 9.01
CA ASP A 43 11.17 6.87 9.63
C ASP A 43 10.04 7.13 8.62
N ILE A 44 9.25 6.10 8.31
CA ILE A 44 8.18 6.17 7.31
C ILE A 44 6.85 5.70 7.92
N GLN A 45 5.78 6.48 7.70
CA GLN A 45 4.43 6.16 8.15
C GLN A 45 3.75 5.19 7.18
N ASP A 46 3.46 3.98 7.66
CA ASP A 46 2.59 3.01 6.97
C ASP A 46 1.12 3.18 7.35
N VAL A 47 0.22 2.51 6.65
CA VAL A 47 -1.23 2.60 6.86
C VAL A 47 -1.89 1.28 7.27
N GLY A 48 -1.11 0.24 7.53
CA GLY A 48 -1.60 -1.04 8.02
C GLY A 48 -2.27 -1.92 6.96
N ALA A 49 -2.00 -1.67 5.69
CA ALA A 49 -2.51 -2.45 4.57
C ALA A 49 -1.36 -2.97 3.71
N ARG A 50 -1.25 -4.30 3.53
CA ARG A 50 -0.14 -4.99 2.87
C ARG A 50 0.28 -4.39 1.53
N PHE A 51 -0.68 -3.96 0.72
CA PHE A 51 -0.42 -3.40 -0.60
C PHE A 51 0.01 -1.92 -0.59
N TYR A 52 0.08 -1.29 0.58
CA TYR A 52 0.74 -0.01 0.75
C TYR A 52 2.24 -0.26 0.86
N THR A 53 2.99 0.14 -0.17
CA THR A 53 4.30 -0.45 -0.51
C THR A 53 5.47 -0.12 0.40
N TYR A 54 5.26 0.62 1.49
CA TYR A 54 6.35 0.92 2.44
C TYR A 54 6.86 -0.32 3.20
N LEU A 55 6.03 -1.36 3.35
CA LEU A 55 6.51 -2.67 3.85
C LEU A 55 7.53 -3.31 2.90
N SER A 56 7.30 -3.18 1.60
CA SER A 56 8.24 -3.67 0.59
C SER A 56 9.51 -2.82 0.54
N THR A 57 9.38 -1.51 0.73
CA THR A 57 10.53 -0.61 0.89
C THR A 57 11.36 -0.98 2.12
N LEU A 58 10.70 -1.23 3.26
CA LEU A 58 11.36 -1.70 4.48
C LEU A 58 12.15 -3.00 4.24
N HIS A 59 11.53 -3.98 3.58
CA HIS A 59 12.21 -5.24 3.25
C HIS A 59 13.49 -5.00 2.46
N TYR A 60 13.45 -4.21 1.40
CA TYR A 60 14.62 -3.94 0.56
C TYR A 60 15.69 -3.10 1.27
N ILE A 61 15.30 -2.22 2.19
CA ILE A 61 16.26 -1.52 3.06
C ILE A 61 16.94 -2.52 4.01
N MET A 62 16.16 -3.40 4.66
CA MET A 62 16.69 -4.45 5.54
C MET A 62 17.64 -5.39 4.79
N GLU A 63 17.28 -5.79 3.56
CA GLU A 63 18.14 -6.62 2.69
C GLU A 63 19.44 -5.89 2.35
N GLY A 64 19.37 -4.61 1.93
CA GLY A 64 20.54 -3.80 1.64
C GLY A 64 21.47 -3.62 2.85
N CYS A 65 20.90 -3.41 4.04
CA CYS A 65 21.63 -3.32 5.30
C CYS A 65 22.34 -4.65 5.63
N ALA A 66 21.61 -5.78 5.50
CA ALA A 66 22.17 -7.11 5.78
C ALA A 66 23.33 -7.45 4.85
N GLU A 67 23.22 -7.14 3.55
CA GLU A 67 24.26 -7.37 2.53
C GLU A 67 25.53 -6.55 2.78
N ASN A 68 25.39 -5.34 3.32
CA ASN A 68 26.51 -4.41 3.50
C ASN A 68 26.93 -4.25 4.97
N ASN A 69 26.39 -5.07 5.88
CA ASN A 69 26.68 -5.04 7.33
C ASN A 69 26.45 -3.66 7.96
N ILE A 70 25.38 -2.98 7.58
CA ILE A 70 24.96 -1.66 8.05
C ILE A 70 23.87 -1.82 9.11
N ASP A 71 23.92 -1.03 10.16
CA ASP A 71 22.92 -1.02 11.22
C ASP A 71 21.65 -0.32 10.74
N LEU A 72 20.47 -0.87 11.08
CA LEU A 72 19.18 -0.27 10.78
C LEU A 72 18.46 0.10 12.07
N ILE A 73 18.11 1.38 12.20
CA ILE A 73 17.26 1.90 13.26
C ILE A 73 15.88 2.21 12.68
N ILE A 74 14.84 1.65 13.27
CA ILE A 74 13.46 2.00 12.91
C ILE A 74 12.87 2.87 14.02
N LEU A 75 12.41 4.06 13.63
CA LEU A 75 11.56 4.87 14.49
C LEU A 75 10.13 4.38 14.31
N ASP A 76 9.64 3.60 15.28
CA ASP A 76 8.34 2.97 15.14
C ASP A 76 7.21 3.99 15.13
N ARG A 77 6.13 3.68 14.39
CA ARG A 77 5.00 4.59 14.19
C ARG A 77 3.67 3.85 14.36
N PRO A 78 2.63 4.54 14.88
CA PRO A 78 1.32 3.93 15.05
C PRO A 78 0.74 3.41 13.74
N ASN A 79 0.17 2.20 13.79
CA ASN A 79 -0.60 1.67 12.67
C ASN A 79 -2.07 2.17 12.79
N PRO A 80 -2.54 3.03 11.87
CA PRO A 80 -3.90 3.58 11.94
C PRO A 80 -5.02 2.55 11.68
N ASN A 81 -4.67 1.38 11.14
CA ASN A 81 -5.56 0.21 10.98
C ASN A 81 -5.11 -0.97 11.87
N GLY A 82 -4.31 -0.73 12.92
CA GLY A 82 -3.78 -1.76 13.81
C GLY A 82 -4.84 -2.49 14.65
N HIS A 83 -6.04 -1.94 14.77
CA HIS A 83 -7.14 -2.41 15.63
C HIS A 83 -7.82 -3.70 15.11
N TYR A 84 -7.44 -4.22 13.93
CA TYR A 84 -7.97 -5.47 13.39
C TYR A 84 -6.97 -6.16 12.46
N ILE A 85 -7.19 -7.46 12.26
CA ILE A 85 -6.47 -8.29 11.28
C ILE A 85 -7.52 -8.90 10.37
N ASP A 86 -7.33 -8.80 9.03
CA ASP A 86 -8.32 -9.33 8.10
C ASP A 86 -7.76 -9.52 6.69
N GLY A 87 -8.48 -10.32 5.91
CA GLY A 87 -8.17 -10.66 4.52
C GLY A 87 -7.25 -11.86 4.38
N PRO A 88 -7.14 -12.41 3.17
CA PRO A 88 -6.33 -13.59 2.92
C PRO A 88 -4.83 -13.32 3.12
N VAL A 89 -4.14 -14.32 3.65
CA VAL A 89 -2.69 -14.36 3.72
C VAL A 89 -2.10 -14.42 2.30
N MET A 90 -1.03 -13.65 2.04
CA MET A 90 -0.36 -13.66 0.75
C MET A 90 0.19 -15.04 0.43
N LYS A 91 -0.19 -15.55 -0.74
CA LYS A 91 0.36 -16.80 -1.26
C LYS A 91 1.62 -16.52 -2.09
N LYS A 92 2.53 -17.52 -2.10
CA LYS A 92 3.81 -17.45 -2.81
C LYS A 92 3.69 -17.02 -4.25
N GLU A 93 2.76 -17.62 -4.98
CA GLU A 93 2.52 -17.37 -6.41
C GLU A 93 1.97 -15.97 -6.72
N SER A 94 1.45 -15.28 -5.71
CA SER A 94 0.91 -13.92 -5.83
C SER A 94 1.86 -12.84 -5.29
N MET A 95 3.01 -13.24 -4.72
CA MET A 95 3.98 -12.29 -4.17
C MET A 95 4.49 -11.31 -5.22
N SER A 96 4.58 -10.05 -4.84
CA SER A 96 5.03 -8.95 -5.68
C SER A 96 5.38 -7.74 -4.82
N PHE A 97 5.80 -6.63 -5.42
CA PHE A 97 6.08 -5.40 -4.68
C PHE A 97 4.88 -4.86 -3.88
N VAL A 98 3.65 -5.25 -4.21
CA VAL A 98 2.44 -4.92 -3.43
C VAL A 98 2.11 -5.97 -2.36
N GLY A 99 3.05 -6.88 -2.04
CA GLY A 99 2.91 -7.89 -1.01
C GLY A 99 4.03 -8.92 -1.10
N LEU A 100 5.11 -8.70 -0.36
CA LEU A 100 6.30 -9.56 -0.36
C LEU A 100 6.23 -10.71 0.64
N HIS A 101 5.37 -10.62 1.66
CA HIS A 101 5.41 -11.53 2.80
C HIS A 101 4.06 -12.24 3.00
N PRO A 102 4.06 -13.45 3.59
CA PRO A 102 2.86 -14.24 3.84
C PRO A 102 2.07 -13.70 5.04
N VAL A 103 1.53 -12.49 4.90
CA VAL A 103 0.69 -11.82 5.90
C VAL A 103 -0.70 -11.51 5.34
N PRO A 104 -1.72 -11.32 6.20
CA PRO A 104 -3.04 -10.84 5.79
C PRO A 104 -3.00 -9.47 5.12
N ILE A 105 -4.09 -9.06 4.47
CA ILE A 105 -4.20 -7.73 3.84
C ILE A 105 -4.07 -6.65 4.91
N VAL A 106 -4.82 -6.75 6.00
CA VAL A 106 -4.66 -5.92 7.21
C VAL A 106 -3.94 -6.77 8.23
N TYR A 107 -2.71 -6.43 8.52
CA TYR A 107 -1.79 -7.30 9.26
C TYR A 107 -1.67 -6.95 10.75
N GLY A 108 -2.22 -5.82 11.22
CA GLY A 108 -2.38 -5.47 12.63
C GLY A 108 -1.10 -5.08 13.39
N MET A 109 0.07 -5.07 12.77
CA MET A 109 1.35 -4.75 13.39
C MET A 109 1.78 -3.30 13.13
N SER A 110 2.61 -2.74 14.01
CA SER A 110 3.39 -1.53 13.69
C SER A 110 4.50 -1.88 12.71
N ILE A 111 5.15 -0.86 12.13
CA ILE A 111 6.25 -1.10 11.19
C ILE A 111 7.48 -1.73 11.87
N GLY A 112 7.73 -1.37 13.13
CA GLY A 112 8.78 -1.96 13.95
C GLY A 112 8.50 -3.43 14.28
N GLU A 113 7.28 -3.78 14.65
CA GLU A 113 6.86 -5.16 14.85
C GLU A 113 6.99 -5.99 13.57
N TYR A 114 6.62 -5.40 12.45
CA TYR A 114 6.75 -6.04 11.14
C TYR A 114 8.22 -6.31 10.75
N ALA A 115 9.13 -5.37 11.04
CA ALA A 115 10.56 -5.57 10.84
C ALA A 115 11.13 -6.69 11.71
N LYS A 116 10.72 -6.77 12.99
CA LYS A 116 11.07 -7.90 13.88
C LYS A 116 10.61 -9.23 13.28
N MET A 117 9.41 -9.28 12.67
CA MET A 117 8.89 -10.47 12.01
C MET A 117 9.71 -10.85 10.76
N ILE A 118 10.07 -9.88 9.90
CA ILE A 118 10.95 -10.12 8.74
C ILE A 118 12.24 -10.82 9.18
N ASN A 119 12.90 -10.30 10.23
CA ASN A 119 14.11 -10.89 10.78
C ASN A 119 13.87 -12.26 11.45
N GLY A 120 12.79 -12.37 12.24
CA GLY A 120 12.48 -13.59 13.00
C GLY A 120 12.17 -14.77 12.09
N GLU A 121 11.41 -14.55 11.05
CA GLU A 121 10.98 -15.55 10.06
C GLU A 121 12.02 -15.78 8.94
N ASN A 122 13.19 -15.13 9.01
CA ASN A 122 14.25 -15.20 7.98
C ASN A 122 13.76 -14.82 6.56
N TRP A 123 12.84 -13.90 6.44
CA TRP A 123 12.27 -13.52 5.15
C TRP A 123 13.25 -12.80 4.22
N LEU A 124 14.38 -12.29 4.73
CA LEU A 124 15.46 -11.72 3.91
C LEU A 124 16.17 -12.79 3.07
N ASN A 125 16.19 -14.05 3.54
CA ASN A 125 16.77 -15.19 2.81
C ASN A 125 15.71 -15.94 2.00
N ASN A 126 14.68 -15.27 1.51
CA ASN A 126 13.58 -15.94 0.85
C ASN A 126 13.88 -16.16 -0.64
N SER A 127 14.06 -17.42 -1.04
CA SER A 127 14.26 -17.82 -2.43
C SER A 127 13.17 -17.37 -3.41
N TYR A 128 12.00 -16.95 -2.91
CA TYR A 128 10.89 -16.45 -3.74
C TYR A 128 11.13 -15.05 -4.29
N LEU A 129 11.93 -14.25 -3.56
CA LEU A 129 12.23 -12.86 -3.92
C LEU A 129 13.53 -12.73 -4.69
N LYS A 130 14.17 -13.87 -5.08
CA LYS A 130 15.53 -13.89 -5.62
C LYS A 130 16.49 -13.18 -4.65
N ALA A 131 16.33 -13.47 -3.36
CA ALA A 131 17.21 -12.94 -2.33
C ALA A 131 18.67 -13.17 -2.73
N THR A 132 19.43 -12.11 -2.76
CA THR A 132 20.82 -12.10 -3.20
C THR A 132 21.79 -12.18 -2.02
N THR A 133 21.25 -12.13 -0.80
CA THR A 133 22.06 -12.11 0.41
C THR A 133 22.24 -13.50 1.02
N ASN A 134 23.48 -13.81 1.42
CA ASN A 134 23.81 -14.95 2.28
C ASN A 134 23.51 -14.62 3.77
N ASN A 135 23.29 -13.37 4.11
CA ASN A 135 22.92 -12.91 5.44
C ASN A 135 21.42 -12.99 5.63
N SER A 136 20.97 -13.84 6.52
CA SER A 136 19.54 -14.05 6.81
C SER A 136 18.91 -12.99 7.72
N LYS A 137 19.72 -12.12 8.34
CA LYS A 137 19.27 -11.13 9.31
C LYS A 137 19.95 -9.76 9.11
N CYS A 138 19.15 -8.72 9.29
CA CYS A 138 19.63 -7.34 9.40
C CYS A 138 19.94 -7.02 10.89
N LYS A 139 20.98 -6.23 11.14
CA LYS A 139 21.22 -5.65 12.46
C LYS A 139 20.18 -4.57 12.72
N LEU A 140 19.19 -4.88 13.55
CA LEU A 140 17.97 -4.11 13.71
C LEU A 140 17.80 -3.57 15.12
N THR A 141 17.61 -2.26 15.25
CA THR A 141 17.19 -1.59 16.48
C THR A 141 15.83 -0.92 16.25
N ILE A 142 14.87 -1.15 17.16
CA ILE A 142 13.55 -0.51 17.12
C ILE A 142 13.48 0.51 18.25
N ILE A 143 13.20 1.75 17.90
CA ILE A 143 12.81 2.78 18.88
C ILE A 143 11.31 2.70 19.01
N GLU A 144 10.86 2.06 20.08
CA GLU A 144 9.44 1.77 20.33
C GLU A 144 8.67 3.03 20.72
N MET A 145 7.39 3.05 20.35
CA MET A 145 6.47 4.12 20.73
C MET A 145 6.12 4.05 22.22
N SER A 146 6.16 5.17 22.92
CA SER A 146 5.63 5.25 24.28
C SER A 146 4.11 5.37 24.29
N GLY A 147 3.43 4.56 25.10
CA GLY A 147 1.99 4.63 25.31
C GLY A 147 1.13 4.21 24.11
N TYR A 148 1.70 3.57 23.10
CA TYR A 148 0.93 3.07 21.95
C TYR A 148 0.06 1.87 22.32
N ASN A 149 -1.23 1.96 21.98
CA ASN A 149 -2.17 0.86 22.05
C ASN A 149 -2.82 0.65 20.67
N ARG A 150 -2.59 -0.51 20.05
CA ARG A 150 -3.10 -0.82 18.71
C ARG A 150 -4.62 -0.88 18.61
N LEU A 151 -5.33 -1.10 19.71
CA LEU A 151 -6.80 -1.13 19.74
C LEU A 151 -7.41 0.26 19.72
N GLU A 152 -6.64 1.27 20.02
CA GLU A 152 -7.10 2.66 19.99
C GLU A 152 -7.06 3.21 18.57
N LYS A 153 -8.07 4.00 18.24
CA LYS A 153 -8.13 4.71 16.97
C LYS A 153 -7.09 5.82 16.97
N TYR A 154 -6.08 5.70 16.13
CA TYR A 154 -5.06 6.72 15.99
C TYR A 154 -5.31 7.58 14.74
N LYS A 155 -5.39 8.88 14.93
CA LYS A 155 -5.46 9.85 13.84
C LYS A 155 -4.06 10.34 13.52
N LEU A 156 -3.60 10.07 12.30
CA LEU A 156 -2.29 10.56 11.87
C LEU A 156 -2.26 12.09 11.86
N PRO A 157 -1.21 12.73 12.41
CA PRO A 157 -1.05 14.18 12.38
C PRO A 157 -0.84 14.71 10.96
N GLU A 158 -0.16 13.92 10.12
CA GLU A 158 0.12 14.23 8.73
C GLU A 158 -0.44 13.14 7.81
N LYS A 159 -0.89 13.52 6.62
CA LYS A 159 -1.36 12.57 5.62
C LYS A 159 -0.20 11.73 5.08
N PRO A 160 -0.33 10.39 5.05
CA PRO A 160 0.74 9.49 4.61
C PRO A 160 0.96 9.54 3.09
N SER A 161 0.00 10.04 2.33
CA SER A 161 0.05 10.16 0.88
C SER A 161 -0.89 11.27 0.40
N PRO A 162 -0.59 11.94 -0.74
CA PRO A 162 -1.55 12.83 -1.40
C PRO A 162 -2.90 12.16 -1.71
N ASN A 163 -2.89 10.83 -1.89
CA ASN A 163 -4.10 10.04 -2.18
C ASN A 163 -4.79 9.44 -0.96
N LEU A 164 -4.30 9.68 0.24
CA LEU A 164 -4.94 9.32 1.51
C LEU A 164 -5.03 10.57 2.40
N PRO A 165 -5.95 11.50 2.06
CA PRO A 165 -5.95 12.86 2.61
C PRO A 165 -6.35 12.94 4.09
N ASN A 166 -7.03 11.91 4.62
CA ASN A 166 -7.58 11.93 5.98
C ASN A 166 -7.78 10.53 6.54
N GLN A 167 -8.16 10.44 7.82
CA GLN A 167 -8.38 9.17 8.52
C GLN A 167 -9.49 8.30 7.89
N LYS A 168 -10.52 8.91 7.29
CA LYS A 168 -11.58 8.16 6.61
C LYS A 168 -11.03 7.41 5.40
N SER A 169 -10.26 8.08 4.56
CA SER A 169 -9.63 7.44 3.40
C SER A 169 -8.69 6.31 3.81
N ILE A 170 -7.90 6.50 4.89
CA ILE A 170 -7.00 5.48 5.43
C ILE A 170 -7.78 4.25 5.92
N ASN A 171 -8.89 4.46 6.63
CA ASN A 171 -9.71 3.35 7.14
C ASN A 171 -10.45 2.60 6.01
N LEU A 172 -10.90 3.30 4.97
CA LEU A 172 -11.56 2.68 3.82
C LEU A 172 -10.56 2.02 2.85
N TYR A 173 -9.29 2.43 2.86
CA TYR A 173 -8.26 2.00 1.91
C TYR A 173 -8.12 0.47 1.80
N PRO A 174 -8.08 -0.33 2.89
CA PRO A 174 -8.00 -1.80 2.78
C PRO A 174 -9.14 -2.43 1.97
N SER A 175 -10.34 -1.81 1.99
CA SER A 175 -11.50 -2.27 1.24
C SER A 175 -11.56 -1.73 -0.19
N LEU A 176 -11.03 -0.53 -0.43
CA LEU A 176 -11.18 0.16 -1.71
C LEU A 176 -9.96 0.03 -2.64
N CYS A 177 -8.80 -0.38 -2.13
CA CYS A 177 -7.60 -0.53 -2.97
C CYS A 177 -7.76 -1.59 -4.06
N PHE A 178 -8.64 -2.58 -3.88
CA PHE A 178 -8.97 -3.56 -4.92
C PHE A 178 -9.43 -2.92 -6.23
N PHE A 179 -10.09 -1.78 -6.16
CA PHE A 179 -10.57 -1.04 -7.33
C PHE A 179 -9.44 -0.49 -8.21
N GLU A 180 -8.21 -0.41 -7.71
CA GLU A 180 -7.06 -0.03 -8.54
C GLU A 180 -6.86 -1.00 -9.72
N GLN A 181 -7.27 -2.26 -9.54
CA GLN A 181 -7.23 -3.30 -10.57
C GLN A 181 -8.61 -3.62 -11.16
N THR A 182 -9.47 -2.60 -11.26
CA THR A 182 -10.78 -2.63 -11.93
C THR A 182 -10.95 -1.38 -12.81
N PRO A 183 -11.99 -1.27 -13.65
CA PRO A 183 -12.30 -0.04 -14.39
C PRO A 183 -12.83 1.10 -13.49
N ILE A 184 -13.22 0.83 -12.25
CA ILE A 184 -13.91 1.79 -11.38
C ILE A 184 -12.94 2.83 -10.78
N SER A 185 -13.37 4.08 -10.70
CA SER A 185 -12.67 5.15 -9.99
C SER A 185 -12.89 5.05 -8.48
N VAL A 186 -11.84 5.33 -7.71
CA VAL A 186 -11.86 5.49 -6.23
C VAL A 186 -11.67 6.96 -5.82
N GLY A 187 -12.04 7.88 -6.72
CA GLY A 187 -11.96 9.31 -6.43
C GLY A 187 -10.58 9.92 -6.55
N ARG A 188 -9.58 9.22 -7.11
CA ARG A 188 -8.33 9.87 -7.49
C ARG A 188 -8.63 10.97 -8.51
N GLY A 189 -7.97 12.12 -8.39
CA GLY A 189 -8.29 13.30 -9.18
C GLY A 189 -9.46 14.13 -8.61
N THR A 190 -9.86 13.86 -7.36
CA THR A 190 -10.80 14.66 -6.58
C THR A 190 -10.20 14.95 -5.19
N ASN A 191 -10.91 15.70 -4.35
CA ASN A 191 -10.54 15.90 -2.94
C ASN A 191 -11.07 14.79 -2.00
N LYS A 192 -11.67 13.71 -2.57
CA LYS A 192 -12.28 12.59 -1.84
C LYS A 192 -11.66 11.23 -2.21
N GLN A 193 -10.35 11.19 -2.37
CA GLN A 193 -9.61 9.97 -2.73
C GLN A 193 -9.89 8.87 -1.69
N PHE A 194 -10.22 7.66 -2.18
CA PHE A 194 -10.61 6.51 -1.37
C PHE A 194 -11.77 6.76 -0.39
N GLN A 195 -12.66 7.68 -0.74
CA GLN A 195 -13.89 7.98 0.01
C GLN A 195 -15.12 7.97 -0.89
N ILE A 196 -14.93 7.80 -2.20
CA ILE A 196 -15.98 7.69 -3.20
C ILE A 196 -15.61 6.59 -4.19
N ILE A 197 -16.63 6.01 -4.84
CA ILE A 197 -16.46 5.07 -5.95
C ILE A 197 -17.43 5.43 -7.07
N GLY A 198 -17.07 5.21 -8.32
CA GLY A 198 -17.97 5.44 -9.45
C GLY A 198 -17.35 5.14 -10.81
N SER A 199 -18.23 5.23 -11.81
CA SER A 199 -17.90 5.04 -13.22
C SER A 199 -18.77 5.93 -14.10
N SER A 200 -18.27 6.30 -15.27
CA SER A 200 -19.05 6.98 -16.31
C SER A 200 -20.16 6.09 -16.88
N ASP A 201 -20.00 4.77 -16.78
CA ASP A 201 -20.90 3.78 -17.37
C ASP A 201 -22.06 3.38 -16.45
N TRP A 202 -22.06 3.90 -15.22
CA TRP A 202 -23.15 3.64 -14.28
C TRP A 202 -24.35 4.54 -14.57
N GLU A 203 -25.55 4.01 -14.37
CA GLU A 203 -26.76 4.80 -14.39
C GLU A 203 -26.69 5.95 -13.36
N VAL A 204 -27.48 6.99 -13.60
CA VAL A 204 -27.58 8.15 -12.71
C VAL A 204 -27.85 7.72 -11.27
N THR A 205 -27.07 8.24 -10.35
CA THR A 205 -27.21 8.03 -8.91
C THR A 205 -27.40 9.39 -8.21
N ASN A 206 -27.66 9.37 -6.92
CA ASN A 206 -27.77 10.60 -6.11
C ASN A 206 -26.42 11.30 -5.87
N PHE A 207 -25.33 10.73 -6.35
CA PHE A 207 -23.99 11.28 -6.19
C PHE A 207 -23.19 11.14 -7.47
N ASN A 208 -22.54 12.22 -7.88
CA ASN A 208 -21.66 12.23 -9.04
C ASN A 208 -20.37 13.02 -8.74
N PHE A 209 -19.35 12.80 -9.56
CA PHE A 209 -18.09 13.51 -9.47
C PHE A 209 -17.35 13.46 -10.82
N THR A 210 -16.46 14.43 -11.03
CA THR A 210 -15.61 14.47 -12.23
C THR A 210 -14.15 14.52 -11.80
N PRO A 211 -13.36 13.45 -12.00
CA PRO A 211 -11.94 13.45 -11.74
C PRO A 211 -11.21 14.47 -12.62
N LYS A 212 -10.21 15.15 -12.04
CA LYS A 212 -9.34 16.09 -12.78
C LYS A 212 -7.88 15.78 -12.46
N SER A 213 -7.00 16.10 -13.40
CA SER A 213 -5.56 16.04 -13.14
C SER A 213 -5.22 16.94 -11.95
N MET A 214 -4.50 16.40 -10.97
CA MET A 214 -4.07 17.11 -9.78
C MET A 214 -2.83 16.46 -9.16
N LYS A 215 -2.19 17.17 -8.21
CA LYS A 215 -1.05 16.61 -7.46
C LYS A 215 -1.42 15.29 -6.79
N GLY A 216 -0.65 14.25 -7.05
CA GLY A 216 -0.91 12.88 -6.57
C GLY A 216 -1.74 12.02 -7.54
N ALA A 217 -2.37 12.63 -8.56
CA ALA A 217 -3.16 11.93 -9.56
C ALA A 217 -3.12 12.68 -10.90
N LYS A 218 -1.97 12.63 -11.58
CA LYS A 218 -1.75 13.32 -12.85
C LYS A 218 -2.67 12.81 -13.96
N TYR A 219 -2.94 11.50 -13.98
CA TYR A 219 -3.79 10.84 -14.96
C TYR A 219 -4.83 9.96 -14.24
N PRO A 220 -5.86 10.53 -13.59
CA PRO A 220 -6.87 9.75 -12.91
C PRO A 220 -7.77 9.00 -13.90
N LYS A 221 -8.34 7.88 -13.47
CA LYS A 221 -9.40 7.22 -14.25
C LYS A 221 -10.54 8.19 -14.47
N PHE A 222 -11.11 8.22 -15.67
CA PHE A 222 -12.21 9.11 -16.07
C PHE A 222 -11.86 10.61 -15.94
N GLU A 223 -10.63 10.99 -16.26
CA GLU A 223 -10.24 12.40 -16.24
C GLU A 223 -11.19 13.25 -17.10
N ASN A 224 -11.75 14.31 -16.50
CA ASN A 224 -12.74 15.24 -17.11
C ASN A 224 -14.06 14.58 -17.55
N ILE A 225 -14.33 13.33 -17.13
CA ILE A 225 -15.58 12.63 -17.46
C ILE A 225 -16.44 12.53 -16.20
N LEU A 226 -17.74 12.83 -16.33
CA LEU A 226 -18.69 12.70 -15.23
C LEU A 226 -18.88 11.23 -14.88
N CYS A 227 -18.67 10.91 -13.62
CA CYS A 227 -18.92 9.58 -13.04
C CYS A 227 -20.13 9.62 -12.12
N ASN A 228 -21.02 8.67 -12.27
CA ASN A 228 -22.06 8.38 -11.28
C ASN A 228 -21.51 7.39 -10.25
N GLY A 229 -21.86 7.55 -8.97
CA GLY A 229 -21.21 6.76 -7.96
C GLY A 229 -21.83 6.85 -6.57
N TYR A 230 -21.02 6.53 -5.57
CA TYR A 230 -21.41 6.54 -4.16
C TYR A 230 -20.39 7.30 -3.33
N ASN A 231 -20.90 8.12 -2.41
CA ASN A 231 -20.11 8.80 -1.40
C ASN A 231 -20.07 7.93 -0.13
N LEU A 232 -18.86 7.59 0.33
CA LEU A 232 -18.61 6.70 1.45
C LEU A 232 -18.08 7.45 2.69
N GLU A 233 -18.07 8.79 2.69
CA GLU A 233 -17.55 9.58 3.80
C GLU A 233 -18.32 9.33 5.10
N ASN A 234 -19.62 9.07 5.00
CA ASN A 234 -20.51 8.81 6.14
C ASN A 234 -20.55 7.33 6.59
N GLU A 235 -19.77 6.46 5.95
CA GLU A 235 -19.67 5.08 6.37
C GLU A 235 -19.15 4.96 7.81
N LYS A 236 -19.62 3.94 8.53
CA LYS A 236 -19.08 3.65 9.86
C LYS A 236 -17.59 3.31 9.76
N TYR A 237 -16.85 3.55 10.83
CA TYR A 237 -15.44 3.15 10.92
C TYR A 237 -15.34 1.63 10.83
N LEU A 238 -14.52 1.14 9.87
CA LEU A 238 -14.39 -0.28 9.59
C LEU A 238 -13.41 -0.93 10.58
N SER A 239 -13.78 -2.12 11.04
CA SER A 239 -12.93 -3.07 11.78
C SER A 239 -12.82 -4.42 11.06
N LYS A 240 -13.14 -4.43 9.77
CA LYS A 240 -12.94 -5.54 8.84
C LYS A 240 -12.96 -5.04 7.40
N ILE A 241 -12.39 -5.79 6.48
CA ILE A 241 -12.49 -5.53 5.05
C ILE A 241 -13.95 -5.67 4.62
N ASN A 242 -14.45 -4.69 3.88
CA ASN A 242 -15.82 -4.69 3.38
C ASN A 242 -15.84 -4.78 1.86
N LEU A 243 -16.18 -5.94 1.34
CA LEU A 243 -16.23 -6.20 -0.10
C LEU A 243 -17.57 -5.82 -0.75
N ARG A 244 -18.57 -5.34 0.01
CA ARG A 244 -19.90 -5.01 -0.53
C ARG A 244 -19.84 -4.05 -1.72
N TRP A 245 -18.91 -3.07 -1.68
CA TRP A 245 -18.75 -2.10 -2.76
C TRP A 245 -18.15 -2.71 -4.01
N LEU A 246 -17.20 -3.64 -3.85
CA LEU A 246 -16.60 -4.38 -4.95
C LEU A 246 -17.64 -5.27 -5.62
N ILE A 247 -18.45 -5.98 -4.83
CA ILE A 247 -19.57 -6.82 -5.31
C ILE A 247 -20.63 -5.97 -6.01
N LEU A 248 -20.99 -4.80 -5.43
CA LEU A 248 -21.92 -3.86 -6.03
C LEU A 248 -21.41 -3.39 -7.41
N ALA A 249 -20.16 -2.98 -7.48
CA ALA A 249 -19.55 -2.50 -8.72
C ALA A 249 -19.47 -3.61 -9.78
N TYR A 250 -19.10 -4.84 -9.39
CA TYR A 250 -19.10 -5.99 -10.27
C TYR A 250 -20.50 -6.27 -10.83
N LYS A 251 -21.55 -6.21 -9.99
CA LYS A 251 -22.94 -6.40 -10.44
C LYS A 251 -23.40 -5.35 -11.47
N LYS A 252 -22.94 -4.09 -11.30
CA LYS A 252 -23.25 -2.98 -12.20
C LYS A 252 -22.44 -2.99 -13.50
N GLU A 253 -21.30 -3.68 -13.52
CA GLU A 253 -20.44 -3.74 -14.70
C GLU A 253 -21.10 -4.53 -15.84
N LYS A 254 -21.09 -3.95 -17.05
CA LYS A 254 -21.63 -4.58 -18.25
C LYS A 254 -20.71 -5.70 -18.76
N ASN A 255 -19.42 -5.46 -18.77
CA ASN A 255 -18.41 -6.45 -19.19
C ASN A 255 -17.69 -7.05 -17.97
N LYS A 256 -18.21 -8.13 -17.45
CA LYS A 256 -17.69 -8.81 -16.27
C LYS A 256 -16.34 -9.48 -16.50
N GLU A 257 -16.06 -9.94 -17.72
CA GLU A 257 -14.82 -10.62 -18.08
C GLU A 257 -13.60 -9.71 -17.93
N THR A 258 -13.76 -8.41 -18.18
CA THR A 258 -12.69 -7.41 -18.09
C THR A 258 -12.69 -6.64 -16.79
N PHE A 259 -13.64 -6.89 -15.88
CA PHE A 259 -13.74 -6.16 -14.61
C PHE A 259 -12.51 -6.31 -13.74
N PHE A 260 -12.04 -7.56 -13.54
CA PHE A 260 -10.82 -7.82 -12.80
C PHE A 260 -9.61 -7.83 -13.75
N ARG A 261 -8.76 -6.82 -13.64
CA ARG A 261 -7.52 -6.73 -14.44
C ARG A 261 -6.50 -7.77 -13.98
N SER A 262 -5.53 -8.09 -14.82
CA SER A 262 -4.50 -9.12 -14.56
C SER A 262 -3.73 -8.96 -13.25
N GLY A 263 -3.59 -7.74 -12.71
CA GLY A 263 -2.95 -7.47 -11.43
C GLY A 263 -3.82 -7.71 -10.18
N PHE A 264 -5.11 -7.98 -10.34
CA PHE A 264 -6.05 -8.11 -9.20
C PHE A 264 -5.63 -9.21 -8.23
N HIS A 265 -5.17 -10.35 -8.73
CA HIS A 265 -4.72 -11.48 -7.90
C HIS A 265 -3.56 -11.11 -6.95
N ARG A 266 -2.70 -10.15 -7.33
CA ARG A 266 -1.59 -9.67 -6.48
C ARG A 266 -2.08 -8.84 -5.30
N LEU A 267 -3.17 -8.08 -5.48
CA LEU A 267 -3.79 -7.35 -4.37
C LEU A 267 -4.58 -8.29 -3.46
N ALA A 268 -5.41 -9.13 -4.06
CA ALA A 268 -6.33 -10.02 -3.34
C ALA A 268 -5.63 -11.24 -2.73
N ALA A 269 -4.41 -11.60 -3.16
CA ALA A 269 -3.69 -12.82 -2.78
C ALA A 269 -4.46 -14.12 -3.07
N VAL A 270 -5.33 -14.10 -4.07
CA VAL A 270 -6.12 -15.25 -4.52
C VAL A 270 -5.80 -15.59 -5.97
N SER A 271 -5.84 -16.87 -6.32
CA SER A 271 -5.68 -17.32 -7.69
C SER A 271 -6.81 -16.78 -8.57
N TYR A 272 -6.51 -16.43 -9.82
CA TYR A 272 -7.48 -15.96 -10.81
C TYR A 272 -8.58 -16.99 -11.08
N THR A 273 -8.26 -18.28 -10.97
CA THR A 273 -9.21 -19.38 -11.12
C THR A 273 -10.30 -19.39 -10.04
N HIS A 274 -10.00 -18.95 -8.81
CA HIS A 274 -11.00 -18.83 -7.74
C HIS A 274 -11.98 -17.68 -7.96
N LEU A 275 -11.58 -16.63 -8.65
CA LEU A 275 -12.47 -15.50 -8.98
C LEU A 275 -13.51 -15.91 -10.04
N ARG A 276 -13.15 -16.80 -10.96
CA ARG A 276 -14.07 -17.34 -11.98
C ARG A 276 -14.97 -18.46 -11.47
N ALA A 277 -14.55 -19.22 -10.45
CA ALA A 277 -15.33 -20.34 -9.92
C ALA A 277 -16.67 -19.94 -9.27
N HIS A 278 -16.84 -18.67 -8.90
CA HIS A 278 -18.10 -18.14 -8.35
C HIS A 278 -19.06 -17.58 -9.41
N GLU A 279 -18.73 -17.68 -10.69
CA GLU A 279 -19.58 -17.22 -11.80
C GLU A 279 -20.60 -18.30 -12.25
N THR A 280 -20.53 -19.53 -11.69
CA THR A 280 -21.33 -20.69 -12.15
C THR A 280 -22.43 -21.12 -11.17
N TYR A 281 -22.84 -20.26 -10.21
CA TYR A 281 -24.02 -20.52 -9.36
C TYR A 281 -24.95 -19.32 -9.28
#